data_0e171d2e0a6426e76113d2744a1b403c
#
_entry.id   0e171d2e0a6426e76113d2744a1b403c
#
_cell.length_a   1.000
_cell.length_b   1.000
_cell.length_c   1.000
_cell.angle_alpha   90.00
_cell.angle_beta   90.00
_cell.angle_gamma   90.00
#
_symmetry.space_group_name_H-M   'P 1'
#
loop_
_entity.id
_entity.type
_entity.pdbx_description
1 polymer ?
#
loop_
_entity_poly.entity_id
_entity_poly.type
_entity_poly.pdbx_seq_one_letter_code
_entity_poly.pdbx_strand_id
1 'polypeptide(L)'
;MLKNSRLLSTTFFIFALAILFLILGHFKISDFHKIFNYTFFNLLILVILVQAITTTFKIKNYHLKVLKLISSLSGDIRYSLVVPPLIFGLLPMPAGAMLTAELSNKAGKELNARKKWIFFFNYWFRHVCEFSWPLYGALIIAAGLANIPVKDFIISTLPYTGFAFIIGLFLLFTKVKGNGNGQKVKANSFEIVKYLLSALWPVILIILLTLLKVDLKVILLTVLILLFLLEKGKIKEITTTIKNSIFSEITLIVFVVLIFKGVVENTNILTSFANLLERHNVPKIVPVIIFPMTMAFLTGITSAGIGSTAPILSILFIQNSAFPYLAYISAISGVLISPFHLCLITTKEYYKISFKDVYSTVLLPVFLIQGVAIIRALL
;
A
#
# COMPACT_ATOMS: atom_id res chain seq x y z
N MET A 1 3.04 21.98 1.89
CA MET A 1 4.16 22.22 0.97
C MET A 1 5.15 21.05 0.91
N LEU A 2 5.63 20.47 2.02
CA LEU A 2 6.65 19.40 2.02
C LEU A 2 6.22 18.08 1.34
N LYS A 3 4.91 17.80 1.19
CA LYS A 3 4.38 16.56 0.61
C LYS A 3 4.53 16.51 -0.92
N ASN A 4 4.29 17.62 -1.61
CA ASN A 4 4.41 17.68 -3.08
C ASN A 4 5.86 17.59 -3.55
N SER A 5 6.82 18.06 -2.76
CA SER A 5 8.23 18.07 -3.17
C SER A 5 8.86 16.66 -3.23
N ARG A 6 8.46 15.73 -2.34
CA ARG A 6 9.07 14.38 -2.26
C ARG A 6 8.57 13.44 -3.37
N LEU A 7 7.27 13.43 -3.65
CA LEU A 7 6.72 12.62 -4.74
C LEU A 7 7.18 13.14 -6.11
N LEU A 8 7.25 14.46 -6.27
CA LEU A 8 7.84 15.09 -7.46
C LEU A 8 9.32 14.73 -7.60
N SER A 9 10.10 14.73 -6.51
CA SER A 9 11.51 14.33 -6.55
C SER A 9 11.68 12.85 -6.90
N THR A 10 10.78 11.98 -6.44
CA THR A 10 10.78 10.54 -6.79
C THR A 10 10.43 10.32 -8.25
N THR A 11 9.40 11.01 -8.76
CA THR A 11 9.01 10.95 -10.18
C THR A 11 10.17 11.42 -11.06
N PHE A 12 10.81 12.53 -10.68
CA PHE A 12 11.98 13.06 -11.37
C PHE A 12 13.16 12.08 -11.34
N PHE A 13 13.42 11.43 -10.21
CA PHE A 13 14.47 10.42 -10.08
C PHE A 13 14.25 9.22 -11.02
N ILE A 14 13.03 8.66 -11.06
CA ILE A 14 12.71 7.54 -11.95
C ILE A 14 12.80 7.99 -13.42
N PHE A 15 12.39 9.20 -13.74
CA PHE A 15 12.52 9.77 -15.07
C PHE A 15 13.98 9.97 -15.47
N ALA A 16 14.82 10.45 -14.56
CA ALA A 16 16.27 10.57 -14.76
C ALA A 16 16.93 9.20 -14.98
N LEU A 17 16.53 8.17 -14.23
CA LEU A 17 16.96 6.79 -14.48
C LEU A 17 16.53 6.29 -15.86
N ALA A 18 15.30 6.59 -16.29
CA ALA A 18 14.84 6.23 -17.62
C ALA A 18 15.71 6.88 -18.72
N ILE A 19 16.02 8.17 -18.59
CA ILE A 19 16.91 8.88 -19.51
C ILE A 19 18.31 8.28 -19.49
N LEU A 20 18.87 8.03 -18.31
CA LEU A 20 20.19 7.40 -18.16
C LEU A 20 20.23 6.05 -18.89
N PHE A 21 19.19 5.24 -18.75
CA PHE A 21 19.11 3.91 -19.38
C PHE A 21 18.81 3.97 -20.87
N LEU A 22 18.14 5.02 -21.36
CA LEU A 22 18.04 5.30 -22.79
C LEU A 22 19.43 5.50 -23.41
N ILE A 23 20.30 6.25 -22.72
CA ILE A 23 21.65 6.56 -23.18
C ILE A 23 22.56 5.34 -23.07
N LEU A 24 22.64 4.71 -21.90
CA LEU A 24 23.55 3.59 -21.64
C LEU A 24 23.11 2.29 -22.34
N GLY A 25 21.82 2.09 -22.51
CA GLY A 25 21.25 0.86 -23.09
C GLY A 25 21.16 0.86 -24.61
N HIS A 26 21.65 1.91 -25.29
CA HIS A 26 21.53 2.07 -26.74
C HIS A 26 20.11 1.88 -27.26
N PHE A 27 19.13 2.48 -26.58
CA PHE A 27 17.73 2.42 -26.97
C PHE A 27 17.50 3.07 -28.34
N LYS A 28 16.86 2.33 -29.24
CA LYS A 28 16.55 2.86 -30.57
C LYS A 28 15.25 3.67 -30.52
N ILE A 29 15.28 4.89 -31.07
CA ILE A 29 14.08 5.77 -31.13
C ILE A 29 12.93 5.07 -31.85
N SER A 30 13.22 4.21 -32.85
CA SER A 30 12.23 3.38 -33.53
C SER A 30 11.44 2.45 -32.61
N ASP A 31 11.97 2.11 -31.44
CA ASP A 31 11.33 1.20 -30.49
C ASP A 31 10.42 1.92 -29.48
N PHE A 32 10.37 3.25 -29.53
CA PHE A 32 9.56 4.03 -28.60
C PHE A 32 8.07 3.67 -28.64
N HIS A 33 7.53 3.29 -29.79
CA HIS A 33 6.16 2.81 -29.93
C HIS A 33 5.87 1.51 -29.17
N LYS A 34 6.87 0.65 -28.93
CA LYS A 34 6.73 -0.62 -28.20
C LYS A 34 6.43 -0.40 -26.72
N ILE A 35 6.78 0.77 -26.18
CA ILE A 35 6.51 1.14 -24.78
C ILE A 35 5.00 1.25 -24.57
N PHE A 36 4.27 1.85 -25.51
CA PHE A 36 2.84 2.11 -25.41
C PHE A 36 1.99 0.92 -25.90
N ASN A 37 2.17 -0.22 -25.22
CA ASN A 37 1.45 -1.46 -25.50
C ASN A 37 0.17 -1.59 -24.65
N TYR A 38 -0.58 -2.68 -24.87
CA TYR A 38 -1.80 -2.97 -24.09
C TYR A 38 -1.57 -2.98 -22.59
N THR A 39 -0.46 -3.56 -22.11
CA THR A 39 -0.12 -3.62 -20.69
C THR A 39 0.06 -2.23 -20.09
N PHE A 40 0.73 -1.33 -20.83
CA PHE A 40 0.91 0.06 -20.44
C PHE A 40 -0.42 0.75 -20.13
N PHE A 41 -1.34 0.75 -21.10
CA PHE A 41 -2.63 1.41 -20.93
C PHE A 41 -3.53 0.70 -19.91
N ASN A 42 -3.48 -0.62 -19.86
CA ASN A 42 -4.26 -1.41 -18.91
C ASN A 42 -3.91 -1.08 -17.46
N LEU A 43 -2.61 -1.00 -17.13
CA LEU A 43 -2.15 -0.64 -15.79
C LEU A 43 -2.42 0.83 -15.44
N LEU A 44 -2.24 1.72 -16.40
CA LEU A 44 -2.51 3.14 -16.20
C LEU A 44 -3.99 3.38 -15.89
N ILE A 45 -4.91 2.75 -16.64
CA ILE A 45 -6.35 2.82 -16.40
C ILE A 45 -6.71 2.27 -15.01
N LEU A 46 -6.15 1.11 -14.61
CA LEU A 46 -6.39 0.56 -13.28
C LEU A 46 -6.01 1.54 -12.17
N VAL A 47 -4.85 2.17 -12.29
CA VAL A 47 -4.39 3.14 -11.30
C VAL A 47 -5.27 4.39 -11.30
N ILE A 48 -5.68 4.88 -12.46
CA ILE A 48 -6.61 6.02 -12.57
C ILE A 48 -7.94 5.69 -11.88
N LEU A 49 -8.50 4.50 -12.07
CA LEU A 49 -9.73 4.08 -11.41
C LEU A 49 -9.58 4.02 -9.88
N VAL A 50 -8.48 3.46 -9.38
CA VAL A 50 -8.18 3.47 -7.94
C VAL A 50 -8.08 4.90 -7.39
N GLN A 51 -7.39 5.80 -8.13
CA GLN A 51 -7.30 7.20 -7.72
C GLN A 51 -8.66 7.91 -7.78
N ALA A 52 -9.53 7.53 -8.72
CA ALA A 52 -10.89 8.07 -8.81
C ALA A 52 -11.75 7.67 -7.61
N ILE A 53 -11.70 6.40 -7.17
CA ILE A 53 -12.36 5.94 -5.95
C ILE A 53 -11.81 6.68 -4.73
N THR A 54 -10.49 6.77 -4.60
CA THR A 54 -9.83 7.47 -3.49
C THR A 54 -10.21 8.95 -3.43
N THR A 55 -10.26 9.61 -4.58
CA THR A 55 -10.67 11.02 -4.69
C THR A 55 -12.15 11.19 -4.34
N THR A 56 -13.01 10.28 -4.79
CA THR A 56 -14.44 10.28 -4.45
C THR A 56 -14.65 10.10 -2.94
N PHE A 57 -13.90 9.19 -2.29
CA PHE A 57 -13.93 9.03 -0.83
C PHE A 57 -13.59 10.32 -0.09
N LYS A 58 -12.63 11.10 -0.60
CA LYS A 58 -12.29 12.42 -0.03
C LYS A 58 -13.41 13.43 -0.23
N ILE A 59 -13.93 13.57 -1.46
CA ILE A 59 -14.99 14.53 -1.80
C ILE A 59 -16.26 14.25 -0.99
N LYS A 60 -16.62 12.96 -0.84
CA LYS A 60 -17.82 12.52 -0.11
C LYS A 60 -17.60 12.35 1.40
N ASN A 61 -16.45 12.77 1.93
CA ASN A 61 -16.12 12.69 3.35
C ASN A 61 -16.34 11.30 3.96
N TYR A 62 -15.96 10.24 3.25
CA TYR A 62 -16.12 8.85 3.72
C TYR A 62 -15.45 8.60 5.07
N HIS A 63 -14.37 9.33 5.38
CA HIS A 63 -13.72 9.26 6.69
C HIS A 63 -14.68 9.58 7.84
N LEU A 64 -15.64 10.52 7.65
CA LEU A 64 -16.64 10.82 8.68
C LEU A 64 -17.65 9.68 8.87
N LYS A 65 -18.03 8.97 7.78
CA LYS A 65 -18.89 7.78 7.87
C LYS A 65 -18.19 6.66 8.63
N VAL A 66 -16.90 6.46 8.37
CA VAL A 66 -16.06 5.48 9.07
C VAL A 66 -15.91 5.84 10.55
N LEU A 67 -15.70 7.11 10.90
CA LEU A 67 -15.64 7.57 12.30
C LEU A 67 -16.96 7.29 13.03
N LYS A 68 -18.13 7.52 12.40
CA LYS A 68 -19.44 7.18 12.96
C LYS A 68 -19.59 5.68 13.19
N LEU A 69 -19.16 4.84 12.24
CA LEU A 69 -19.14 3.39 12.42
C LEU A 69 -18.31 3.01 13.65
N ILE A 70 -17.08 3.51 13.75
CA ILE A 70 -16.17 3.21 14.85
C ILE A 70 -16.78 3.60 16.20
N SER A 71 -17.42 4.78 16.27
CA SER A 71 -18.06 5.26 17.51
C SER A 71 -19.28 4.42 17.93
N SER A 72 -19.88 3.66 17.01
CA SER A 72 -21.00 2.77 17.31
C SER A 72 -20.57 1.36 17.74
N LEU A 73 -19.28 1.00 17.56
CA LEU A 73 -18.78 -0.31 17.94
C LEU A 73 -18.57 -0.37 19.47
N SER A 74 -19.14 -1.41 20.07
CA SER A 74 -18.98 -1.73 21.48
C SER A 74 -18.13 -2.99 21.67
N GLY A 75 -17.48 -3.14 22.81
CA GLY A 75 -16.70 -4.34 23.11
C GLY A 75 -15.51 -4.06 24.02
N ASP A 76 -14.54 -4.94 24.00
CA ASP A 76 -13.27 -4.74 24.72
C ASP A 76 -12.56 -3.49 24.16
N ILE A 77 -12.29 -2.54 25.04
CA ILE A 77 -11.66 -1.27 24.67
C ILE A 77 -10.32 -1.44 23.93
N ARG A 78 -9.64 -2.58 24.07
CA ARG A 78 -8.43 -2.92 23.30
C ARG A 78 -8.69 -2.90 21.79
N TYR A 79 -9.89 -3.28 21.34
CA TYR A 79 -10.23 -3.22 19.91
C TYR A 79 -10.28 -1.79 19.37
N SER A 80 -10.47 -0.79 20.23
CA SER A 80 -10.35 0.62 19.82
C SER A 80 -8.93 1.05 19.44
N LEU A 81 -7.90 0.25 19.75
CA LEU A 81 -6.54 0.44 19.26
C LEU A 81 -6.33 -0.18 17.86
N VAL A 82 -7.19 -1.10 17.44
CA VAL A 82 -7.03 -1.93 16.23
C VAL A 82 -8.02 -1.53 15.14
N VAL A 83 -9.30 -1.49 15.48
CA VAL A 83 -10.38 -1.33 14.49
C VAL A 83 -10.31 -0.01 13.73
N PRO A 84 -10.11 1.15 14.38
CA PRO A 84 -10.00 2.42 13.67
C PRO A 84 -8.86 2.43 12.63
N PRO A 85 -7.60 2.15 12.98
CA PRO A 85 -6.51 2.17 12.00
C PRO A 85 -6.67 1.09 10.93
N LEU A 86 -7.23 -0.08 11.23
CA LEU A 86 -7.48 -1.14 10.25
C LEU A 86 -8.50 -0.70 9.19
N ILE A 87 -9.65 -0.13 9.61
CA ILE A 87 -10.67 0.35 8.69
C ILE A 87 -10.13 1.51 7.83
N PHE A 88 -9.38 2.43 8.42
CA PHE A 88 -8.69 3.47 7.65
C PHE A 88 -7.58 2.91 6.76
N GLY A 89 -7.06 1.73 7.09
CA GLY A 89 -6.14 0.96 6.23
C GLY A 89 -6.76 0.52 4.92
N LEU A 90 -8.05 0.27 4.88
CA LEU A 90 -8.79 -0.07 3.65
C LEU A 90 -8.99 1.13 2.72
N LEU A 91 -8.83 2.35 3.24
CA LEU A 91 -8.95 3.59 2.47
C LEU A 91 -7.54 4.14 2.18
N PRO A 92 -7.05 4.14 0.94
CA PRO A 92 -5.70 4.60 0.62
C PRO A 92 -5.59 6.13 0.73
N MET A 93 -5.63 6.64 1.95
CA MET A 93 -5.56 8.06 2.27
C MET A 93 -4.20 8.40 2.87
N PRO A 94 -3.52 9.43 2.37
CA PRO A 94 -2.29 9.93 2.97
C PRO A 94 -2.51 10.38 4.41
N ALA A 95 -1.56 10.06 5.30
CA ALA A 95 -1.62 10.36 6.71
C ALA A 95 -2.87 9.79 7.45
N GLY A 96 -3.47 8.71 6.94
CA GLY A 96 -4.62 8.05 7.56
C GLY A 96 -4.39 7.63 9.03
N ALA A 97 -3.15 7.28 9.38
CA ALA A 97 -2.77 6.99 10.77
C ALA A 97 -2.97 8.19 11.72
N MET A 98 -2.85 9.42 11.21
CA MET A 98 -3.09 10.64 11.98
C MET A 98 -4.57 10.81 12.34
N LEU A 99 -5.48 10.44 11.43
CA LEU A 99 -6.94 10.55 11.66
C LEU A 99 -7.42 9.60 12.76
N THR A 100 -6.73 8.49 12.97
CA THR A 100 -7.07 7.49 13.98
C THR A 100 -6.27 7.65 15.28
N ALA A 101 -5.21 8.47 15.24
CA ALA A 101 -4.30 8.65 16.37
C ALA A 101 -5.02 9.16 17.64
N GLU A 102 -5.98 10.07 17.49
CA GLU A 102 -6.75 10.61 18.62
C GLU A 102 -7.60 9.53 19.30
N LEU A 103 -8.32 8.72 18.50
CA LEU A 103 -9.14 7.61 18.99
C LEU A 103 -8.29 6.56 19.69
N SER A 104 -7.18 6.16 19.06
CA SER A 104 -6.24 5.21 19.64
C SER A 104 -5.59 5.76 20.92
N ASN A 105 -5.31 7.06 20.98
CA ASN A 105 -4.74 7.69 22.17
C ASN A 105 -5.74 7.73 23.34
N LYS A 106 -7.02 8.01 23.07
CA LYS A 106 -8.08 7.97 24.09
C LYS A 106 -8.20 6.57 24.68
N ALA A 107 -8.37 5.55 23.84
CA ALA A 107 -8.44 4.16 24.27
C ALA A 107 -7.16 3.70 25.01
N GLY A 108 -5.99 4.09 24.50
CA GLY A 108 -4.72 3.74 25.12
C GLY A 108 -4.50 4.36 26.50
N LYS A 109 -5.01 5.58 26.75
CA LYS A 109 -4.98 6.21 28.07
C LYS A 109 -5.90 5.48 29.06
N GLU A 110 -7.11 5.11 28.66
CA GLU A 110 -8.04 4.34 29.48
C GLU A 110 -7.48 2.96 29.86
N LEU A 111 -6.68 2.36 28.98
CA LEU A 111 -5.98 1.08 29.19
C LEU A 111 -4.63 1.22 29.93
N ASN A 112 -4.22 2.42 30.31
CA ASN A 112 -2.87 2.70 30.85
C ASN A 112 -1.75 2.13 29.97
N ALA A 113 -1.95 2.09 28.67
CA ALA A 113 -0.98 1.55 27.73
C ALA A 113 0.21 2.51 27.51
N ARG A 114 1.43 1.96 27.39
CA ARG A 114 2.61 2.79 27.09
C ARG A 114 2.48 3.42 25.71
N LYS A 115 2.82 4.70 25.56
CA LYS A 115 2.69 5.48 24.31
C LYS A 115 3.27 4.77 23.09
N LYS A 116 4.43 4.08 23.22
CA LYS A 116 5.05 3.34 22.12
C LYS A 116 4.18 2.19 21.59
N TRP A 117 3.37 1.54 22.44
CA TRP A 117 2.45 0.50 22.02
C TRP A 117 1.18 1.08 21.38
N ILE A 118 0.67 2.20 21.91
CA ILE A 118 -0.44 2.93 21.25
C ILE A 118 -0.03 3.37 19.85
N PHE A 119 1.19 3.95 19.71
CA PHE A 119 1.80 4.25 18.43
C PHE A 119 1.85 3.02 17.52
N PHE A 120 2.40 1.92 18.03
CA PHE A 120 2.57 0.69 17.25
C PHE A 120 1.23 0.19 16.70
N PHE A 121 0.19 0.04 17.50
CA PHE A 121 -1.10 -0.47 17.04
C PHE A 121 -1.74 0.47 16.03
N ASN A 122 -1.71 1.77 16.26
CA ASN A 122 -2.24 2.75 15.32
C ASN A 122 -1.47 2.74 13.97
N TYR A 123 -0.16 2.64 14.02
CA TYR A 123 0.69 2.57 12.83
C TYR A 123 0.57 1.22 12.13
N TRP A 124 0.72 0.13 12.85
CA TRP A 124 0.76 -1.23 12.33
C TRP A 124 -0.55 -1.62 11.63
N PHE A 125 -1.68 -1.53 12.33
CA PHE A 125 -2.97 -1.94 11.77
C PHE A 125 -3.41 -1.05 10.60
N ARG A 126 -2.91 0.17 10.51
CA ARG A 126 -3.10 1.02 9.33
C ARG A 126 -2.45 0.45 8.07
N HIS A 127 -1.38 -0.33 8.22
CA HIS A 127 -0.59 -0.87 7.10
C HIS A 127 -0.82 -2.37 6.84
N VAL A 128 -1.51 -3.09 7.73
CA VAL A 128 -1.79 -4.54 7.56
C VAL A 128 -2.44 -4.86 6.21
N CYS A 129 -3.37 -4.01 5.75
CA CYS A 129 -4.05 -4.22 4.48
C CYS A 129 -3.15 -3.93 3.25
N GLU A 130 -2.04 -3.21 3.41
CA GLU A 130 -1.18 -2.81 2.30
C GLU A 130 -0.59 -4.01 1.56
N PHE A 131 -0.41 -5.14 2.25
CA PHE A 131 0.17 -6.34 1.65
C PHE A 131 -0.66 -6.96 0.54
N SER A 132 -2.00 -6.86 0.58
CA SER A 132 -2.87 -7.55 -0.40
C SER A 132 -4.09 -6.75 -0.84
N TRP A 133 -4.23 -5.48 -0.45
CA TRP A 133 -5.44 -4.72 -0.74
C TRP A 133 -5.39 -4.05 -2.13
N PRO A 134 -6.36 -4.30 -3.03
CA PRO A 134 -6.32 -3.85 -4.44
C PRO A 134 -6.38 -2.33 -4.64
N LEU A 135 -6.75 -1.56 -3.64
CA LEU A 135 -6.74 -0.10 -3.74
C LEU A 135 -5.36 0.52 -3.48
N TYR A 136 -4.33 -0.28 -3.16
CA TYR A 136 -2.95 0.21 -3.07
C TYR A 136 -2.27 0.14 -4.44
N GLY A 137 -1.97 1.31 -5.02
CA GLY A 137 -1.35 1.42 -6.33
C GLY A 137 -0.03 0.66 -6.47
N ALA A 138 0.75 0.55 -5.38
CA ALA A 138 1.99 -0.21 -5.36
C ALA A 138 1.80 -1.69 -5.68
N LEU A 139 0.71 -2.31 -5.21
CA LEU A 139 0.36 -3.70 -5.53
C LEU A 139 0.07 -3.88 -7.02
N ILE A 140 -0.71 -2.96 -7.61
CA ILE A 140 -1.03 -2.97 -9.04
C ILE A 140 0.23 -2.81 -9.87
N ILE A 141 1.13 -1.90 -9.46
CA ILE A 141 2.42 -1.70 -10.11
C ILE A 141 3.25 -2.98 -10.04
N ALA A 142 3.39 -3.59 -8.87
CA ALA A 142 4.17 -4.81 -8.68
C ALA A 142 3.64 -5.96 -9.55
N ALA A 143 2.33 -6.19 -9.54
CA ALA A 143 1.68 -7.20 -10.36
C ALA A 143 1.91 -6.96 -11.86
N GLY A 144 1.72 -5.71 -12.30
CA GLY A 144 1.89 -5.34 -13.71
C GLY A 144 3.33 -5.39 -14.19
N LEU A 145 4.29 -4.99 -13.36
CA LEU A 145 5.72 -5.08 -13.70
C LEU A 145 6.21 -6.53 -13.76
N ALA A 146 5.58 -7.42 -12.99
CA ALA A 146 5.86 -8.85 -13.02
C ALA A 146 5.04 -9.62 -14.07
N ASN A 147 4.15 -8.95 -14.83
CA ASN A 147 3.20 -9.57 -15.76
C ASN A 147 2.30 -10.64 -15.11
N ILE A 148 1.93 -10.45 -13.84
CA ILE A 148 1.04 -11.34 -13.08
C ILE A 148 -0.35 -10.68 -13.00
N PRO A 149 -1.45 -11.42 -13.23
CA PRO A 149 -2.80 -10.89 -13.01
C PRO A 149 -2.94 -10.37 -11.58
N VAL A 150 -3.48 -9.16 -11.41
CA VAL A 150 -3.59 -8.49 -10.10
C VAL A 150 -4.29 -9.35 -9.07
N LYS A 151 -5.33 -10.10 -9.50
CA LYS A 151 -6.04 -11.05 -8.65
C LYS A 151 -5.13 -12.13 -8.07
N ASP A 152 -4.29 -12.74 -8.91
CA ASP A 152 -3.39 -13.82 -8.48
C ASP A 152 -2.29 -13.27 -7.57
N PHE A 153 -1.87 -12.02 -7.83
CA PHE A 153 -0.95 -11.31 -6.96
C PHE A 153 -1.56 -11.06 -5.57
N ILE A 154 -2.83 -10.63 -5.50
CA ILE A 154 -3.58 -10.45 -4.24
C ILE A 154 -3.66 -11.78 -3.47
N ILE A 155 -4.09 -12.86 -4.12
CA ILE A 155 -4.22 -14.17 -3.49
C ILE A 155 -2.88 -14.65 -2.93
N SER A 156 -1.79 -14.46 -3.69
CA SER A 156 -0.45 -14.85 -3.27
C SER A 156 0.11 -14.00 -2.13
N THR A 157 -0.33 -12.77 -1.99
CA THR A 157 0.12 -11.86 -0.91
C THR A 157 -0.83 -11.84 0.30
N LEU A 158 -2.04 -12.37 0.19
CA LEU A 158 -3.02 -12.45 1.28
C LEU A 158 -2.48 -13.12 2.56
N PRO A 159 -1.68 -14.21 2.50
CA PRO A 159 -1.10 -14.80 3.71
C PRO A 159 -0.25 -13.82 4.53
N TYR A 160 0.43 -12.85 3.89
CA TYR A 160 1.22 -11.85 4.61
C TYR A 160 0.33 -10.86 5.37
N THR A 161 -0.83 -10.48 4.79
CA THR A 161 -1.86 -9.70 5.50
C THR A 161 -2.35 -10.44 6.74
N GLY A 162 -2.68 -11.73 6.61
CA GLY A 162 -3.10 -12.57 7.72
C GLY A 162 -2.02 -12.68 8.81
N PHE A 163 -0.78 -12.92 8.40
CA PHE A 163 0.34 -13.02 9.33
C PHE A 163 0.64 -11.69 10.06
N ALA A 164 0.64 -10.58 9.33
CA ALA A 164 0.78 -9.25 9.92
C ALA A 164 -0.34 -8.94 10.93
N PHE A 165 -1.57 -9.33 10.61
CA PHE A 165 -2.72 -9.18 11.51
C PHE A 165 -2.55 -10.01 12.78
N ILE A 166 -2.14 -11.28 12.66
CA ILE A 166 -1.88 -12.17 13.79
C ILE A 166 -0.76 -11.62 14.69
N ILE A 167 0.36 -11.17 14.12
CA ILE A 167 1.44 -10.54 14.89
C ILE A 167 0.91 -9.33 15.68
N GLY A 168 0.14 -8.47 15.02
CA GLY A 168 -0.45 -7.30 15.66
C GLY A 168 -1.36 -7.66 16.83
N LEU A 169 -2.24 -8.65 16.67
CA LEU A 169 -3.11 -9.14 17.75
C LEU A 169 -2.33 -9.81 18.87
N PHE A 170 -1.35 -10.63 18.57
CA PHE A 170 -0.48 -11.26 19.58
C PHE A 170 0.21 -10.20 20.45
N LEU A 171 0.75 -9.16 19.82
CA LEU A 171 1.36 -8.05 20.55
C LEU A 171 0.31 -7.25 21.36
N LEU A 172 -0.91 -7.06 20.83
CA LEU A 172 -1.97 -6.38 21.56
C LEU A 172 -2.27 -7.08 22.89
N PHE A 173 -2.54 -8.40 22.85
CA PHE A 173 -2.90 -9.16 24.02
C PHE A 173 -1.75 -9.37 25.02
N THR A 174 -0.50 -9.34 24.54
CA THR A 174 0.68 -9.49 25.40
C THR A 174 1.17 -8.16 26.00
N LYS A 175 0.96 -7.02 25.32
CA LYS A 175 1.51 -5.72 25.74
C LYS A 175 0.49 -4.78 26.34
N VAL A 176 -0.81 -5.04 26.16
CA VAL A 176 -1.91 -4.22 26.71
C VAL A 176 -2.83 -5.10 27.53
N LYS A 177 -2.85 -4.85 28.85
CA LYS A 177 -3.79 -5.52 29.74
C LYS A 177 -5.21 -5.00 29.50
N GLY A 178 -6.18 -5.88 29.37
CA GLY A 178 -7.58 -5.50 29.31
C GLY A 178 -8.06 -5.03 30.70
N ASN A 179 -8.73 -3.91 30.75
CA ASN A 179 -9.49 -3.53 31.96
C ASN A 179 -10.84 -4.25 31.91
N GLY A 180 -11.09 -5.16 32.83
CA GLY A 180 -12.35 -5.90 32.93
C GLY A 180 -13.60 -5.01 33.17
N ASN A 181 -13.40 -3.73 33.44
CA ASN A 181 -14.43 -2.72 33.70
C ASN A 181 -14.78 -1.82 32.49
N GLY A 182 -14.43 -2.23 31.25
CA GLY A 182 -14.87 -1.48 30.09
C GLY A 182 -16.39 -1.34 30.11
N GLN A 183 -16.89 -0.11 30.14
CA GLN A 183 -18.30 0.16 29.95
C GLN A 183 -18.70 -0.50 28.63
N LYS A 184 -19.44 -1.60 28.74
CA LYS A 184 -20.09 -2.21 27.56
C LYS A 184 -21.14 -1.19 27.08
N VAL A 185 -20.73 -0.30 26.19
CA VAL A 185 -21.70 0.52 25.49
C VAL A 185 -22.61 -0.48 24.76
N LYS A 186 -23.88 -0.51 25.17
CA LYS A 186 -24.90 -1.31 24.48
C LYS A 186 -25.10 -0.69 23.09
N ALA A 187 -24.31 -1.16 22.13
CA ALA A 187 -24.54 -0.76 20.76
C ALA A 187 -25.79 -1.46 20.23
N ASN A 188 -26.67 -0.70 19.61
CA ASN A 188 -27.79 -1.27 18.89
C ASN A 188 -27.25 -1.99 17.64
N SER A 189 -27.40 -3.31 17.58
CA SER A 189 -26.91 -4.14 16.46
C SER A 189 -27.37 -3.61 15.10
N PHE A 190 -28.58 -3.07 15.04
CA PHE A 190 -29.12 -2.47 13.82
C PHE A 190 -28.36 -1.21 13.40
N GLU A 191 -27.98 -0.35 14.32
CA GLU A 191 -27.18 0.86 14.04
C GLU A 191 -25.76 0.48 13.56
N ILE A 192 -25.14 -0.52 14.17
CA ILE A 192 -23.83 -1.03 13.74
C ILE A 192 -23.92 -1.48 12.28
N VAL A 193 -24.88 -2.32 11.93
CA VAL A 193 -25.07 -2.83 10.56
C VAL A 193 -25.31 -1.67 9.59
N LYS A 194 -26.16 -0.71 9.95
CA LYS A 194 -26.45 0.48 9.15
C LYS A 194 -25.18 1.31 8.87
N TYR A 195 -24.37 1.58 9.89
CA TYR A 195 -23.14 2.35 9.71
C TYR A 195 -22.08 1.53 8.97
N LEU A 196 -21.97 0.23 9.21
CA LEU A 196 -21.07 -0.67 8.49
C LEU A 196 -21.39 -0.68 6.99
N LEU A 197 -22.66 -0.88 6.64
CA LEU A 197 -23.08 -0.84 5.25
C LEU A 197 -22.87 0.54 4.62
N SER A 198 -23.21 1.63 5.33
CA SER A 198 -23.06 2.98 4.78
C SER A 198 -21.60 3.40 4.57
N ALA A 199 -20.67 2.93 5.41
CA ALA A 199 -19.27 3.30 5.38
C ALA A 199 -18.41 2.35 4.55
N LEU A 200 -18.71 1.05 4.55
CA LEU A 200 -17.84 0.02 3.98
C LEU A 200 -18.45 -0.72 2.77
N TRP A 201 -19.65 -0.37 2.31
CA TRP A 201 -20.24 -1.04 1.15
C TRP A 201 -19.33 -1.06 -0.10
N PRO A 202 -18.54 0.00 -0.42
CA PRO A 202 -17.66 -0.09 -1.57
C PRO A 202 -16.55 -1.12 -1.37
N VAL A 203 -16.02 -1.21 -0.14
CA VAL A 203 -15.00 -2.18 0.25
C VAL A 203 -15.56 -3.60 0.19
N ILE A 204 -16.76 -3.80 0.76
CA ILE A 204 -17.46 -5.10 0.75
C ILE A 204 -17.72 -5.53 -0.69
N LEU A 205 -18.21 -4.62 -1.54
CA LEU A 205 -18.50 -4.93 -2.95
C LEU A 205 -17.23 -5.31 -3.72
N ILE A 206 -16.11 -4.62 -3.50
CA ILE A 206 -14.80 -4.97 -4.09
C ILE A 206 -14.42 -6.39 -3.69
N ILE A 207 -14.51 -6.74 -2.41
CA ILE A 207 -14.18 -8.08 -1.92
C ILE A 207 -15.08 -9.14 -2.57
N LEU A 208 -16.39 -8.95 -2.54
CA LEU A 208 -17.36 -9.90 -3.07
C LEU A 208 -17.15 -10.17 -4.57
N LEU A 209 -17.02 -9.11 -5.37
CA LEU A 209 -16.82 -9.24 -6.82
C LEU A 209 -15.43 -9.84 -7.14
N THR A 210 -14.40 -9.57 -6.33
CA THR A 210 -13.09 -10.20 -6.48
C THR A 210 -13.18 -11.72 -6.21
N LEU A 211 -13.92 -12.13 -5.18
CA LEU A 211 -14.16 -13.56 -4.89
C LEU A 211 -14.95 -14.24 -6.02
N LEU A 212 -15.87 -13.54 -6.66
CA LEU A 212 -16.60 -13.99 -7.85
C LEU A 212 -15.77 -14.00 -9.13
N LYS A 213 -14.47 -13.71 -9.02
CA LYS A 213 -13.52 -13.70 -10.14
C LYS A 213 -13.82 -12.67 -11.25
N VAL A 214 -14.55 -11.60 -10.95
CA VAL A 214 -14.78 -10.50 -11.87
C VAL A 214 -13.47 -9.73 -12.13
N ASP A 215 -13.31 -9.21 -13.34
CA ASP A 215 -12.13 -8.39 -13.69
C ASP A 215 -12.05 -7.13 -12.82
N LEU A 216 -10.86 -6.80 -12.33
CA LEU A 216 -10.68 -5.70 -11.37
C LEU A 216 -11.09 -4.33 -11.94
N LYS A 217 -10.91 -4.09 -13.25
CA LYS A 217 -11.34 -2.83 -13.89
C LYS A 217 -12.85 -2.70 -13.86
N VAL A 218 -13.55 -3.79 -14.15
CA VAL A 218 -15.02 -3.84 -14.08
C VAL A 218 -15.49 -3.57 -12.66
N ILE A 219 -14.86 -4.21 -11.66
CA ILE A 219 -15.16 -3.98 -10.25
C ILE A 219 -15.00 -2.50 -9.89
N LEU A 220 -13.83 -1.93 -10.18
CA LEU A 220 -13.53 -0.54 -9.81
C LEU A 220 -14.44 0.46 -10.53
N LEU A 221 -14.75 0.22 -11.82
CA LEU A 221 -15.66 1.05 -12.57
C LEU A 221 -17.09 0.96 -12.01
N THR A 222 -17.58 -0.25 -11.69
CA THR A 222 -18.90 -0.46 -11.08
C THR A 222 -18.99 0.27 -9.74
N VAL A 223 -17.98 0.11 -8.87
CA VAL A 223 -17.94 0.82 -7.58
C VAL A 223 -17.93 2.33 -7.77
N LEU A 224 -17.17 2.84 -8.73
CA LEU A 224 -17.11 4.27 -8.99
C LEU A 224 -18.46 4.82 -9.48
N ILE A 225 -19.12 4.13 -10.41
CA ILE A 225 -20.47 4.50 -10.91
C ILE A 225 -21.47 4.49 -9.75
N LEU A 226 -21.51 3.42 -8.95
CA LEU A 226 -22.41 3.32 -7.81
C LEU A 226 -22.13 4.40 -6.76
N LEU A 227 -20.86 4.76 -6.51
CA LEU A 227 -20.50 5.87 -5.64
C LEU A 227 -21.13 7.19 -6.10
N PHE A 228 -21.08 7.49 -7.40
CA PHE A 228 -21.68 8.71 -7.93
C PHE A 228 -23.21 8.67 -7.91
N LEU A 229 -23.82 7.52 -8.20
CA LEU A 229 -25.29 7.39 -8.19
C LEU A 229 -25.86 7.46 -6.77
N LEU A 230 -25.33 6.66 -5.84
CA LEU A 230 -25.85 6.56 -4.47
C LEU A 230 -25.54 7.79 -3.62
N GLU A 231 -24.40 8.44 -3.86
CA GLU A 231 -24.01 9.66 -3.15
C GLU A 231 -24.47 10.94 -3.84
N LYS A 232 -25.40 10.83 -4.81
CA LYS A 232 -25.96 11.97 -5.57
C LYS A 232 -24.86 12.90 -6.11
N GLY A 233 -23.90 12.32 -6.84
CA GLY A 233 -22.76 13.04 -7.38
C GLY A 233 -23.17 14.09 -8.42
N LYS A 234 -22.66 15.31 -8.28
CA LYS A 234 -22.85 16.38 -9.26
C LYS A 234 -21.86 16.20 -10.41
N ILE A 235 -22.23 16.63 -11.61
CA ILE A 235 -21.36 16.61 -12.82
C ILE A 235 -19.99 17.25 -12.52
N LYS A 236 -19.98 18.38 -11.80
CA LYS A 236 -18.75 19.06 -11.38
C LYS A 236 -17.85 18.17 -10.50
N GLU A 237 -18.42 17.32 -9.66
CA GLU A 237 -17.66 16.39 -8.83
C GLU A 237 -17.05 15.26 -9.66
N ILE A 238 -17.78 14.77 -10.66
CA ILE A 238 -17.30 13.75 -11.60
C ILE A 238 -16.10 14.29 -12.39
N THR A 239 -16.24 15.47 -13.00
CA THR A 239 -15.15 16.10 -13.76
C THR A 239 -13.92 16.38 -12.87
N THR A 240 -14.13 16.86 -11.65
CA THR A 240 -13.06 17.08 -10.67
C THR A 240 -12.39 15.78 -10.27
N THR A 241 -13.15 14.71 -10.05
CA THR A 241 -12.62 13.38 -9.73
C THR A 241 -11.74 12.85 -10.86
N ILE A 242 -12.24 12.88 -12.10
CA ILE A 242 -11.50 12.40 -13.28
C ILE A 242 -10.20 13.21 -13.44
N LYS A 243 -10.29 14.54 -13.42
CA LYS A 243 -9.12 15.42 -13.54
C LYS A 243 -8.07 15.12 -12.44
N ASN A 244 -8.49 15.10 -11.18
CA ASN A 244 -7.57 14.88 -10.07
C ASN A 244 -6.98 13.45 -10.06
N SER A 245 -7.67 12.48 -10.64
CA SER A 245 -7.18 11.11 -10.72
C SER A 245 -6.14 10.94 -11.82
N ILE A 246 -6.37 11.53 -13.00
CA ILE A 246 -5.41 11.52 -14.12
C ILE A 246 -4.12 12.24 -13.72
N PHE A 247 -4.24 13.42 -13.11
CA PHE A 247 -3.09 14.23 -12.69
C PHE A 247 -2.67 13.98 -11.24
N SER A 248 -3.05 12.84 -10.65
CA SER A 248 -2.57 12.48 -9.33
C SER A 248 -1.08 12.15 -9.35
N GLU A 249 -0.38 12.46 -8.27
CA GLU A 249 1.04 12.15 -8.11
C GLU A 249 1.31 10.65 -8.32
N ILE A 250 0.42 9.78 -7.86
CA ILE A 250 0.54 8.31 -8.02
C ILE A 250 0.39 7.92 -9.49
N THR A 251 -0.57 8.50 -10.22
CA THR A 251 -0.74 8.24 -11.65
C THR A 251 0.48 8.69 -12.45
N LEU A 252 1.06 9.84 -12.10
CA LEU A 252 2.28 10.35 -12.74
C LEU A 252 3.49 9.43 -12.46
N ILE A 253 3.66 8.97 -11.21
CA ILE A 253 4.71 7.99 -10.88
C ILE A 253 4.55 6.73 -11.72
N VAL A 254 3.32 6.19 -11.81
CA VAL A 254 3.04 4.97 -12.59
C VAL A 254 3.34 5.18 -14.06
N PHE A 255 2.93 6.31 -14.63
CA PHE A 255 3.22 6.65 -16.01
C PHE A 255 4.73 6.62 -16.29
N VAL A 256 5.53 7.28 -15.45
CA VAL A 256 7.00 7.32 -15.59
C VAL A 256 7.62 5.92 -15.35
N VAL A 257 7.12 5.16 -14.40
CA VAL A 257 7.55 3.76 -14.15
C VAL A 257 7.29 2.87 -15.36
N LEU A 258 6.15 3.01 -16.03
CA LEU A 258 5.83 2.22 -17.22
C LEU A 258 6.71 2.60 -18.41
N ILE A 259 7.06 3.88 -18.56
CA ILE A 259 8.07 4.30 -19.55
C ILE A 259 9.43 3.66 -19.22
N PHE A 260 9.85 3.75 -17.95
CA PHE A 260 11.10 3.16 -17.49
C PHE A 260 11.16 1.64 -17.75
N LYS A 261 10.05 0.91 -17.44
CA LYS A 261 9.91 -0.51 -17.79
C LYS A 261 10.15 -0.74 -19.25
N GLY A 262 9.46 0.01 -20.11
CA GLY A 262 9.58 -0.16 -21.56
C GLY A 262 10.99 0.12 -22.08
N VAL A 263 11.70 1.10 -21.51
CA VAL A 263 13.10 1.37 -21.82
C VAL A 263 13.98 0.18 -21.42
N VAL A 264 13.85 -0.31 -20.21
CA VAL A 264 14.66 -1.43 -19.68
C VAL A 264 14.44 -2.71 -20.48
N GLU A 265 13.20 -3.03 -20.84
CA GLU A 265 12.85 -4.24 -21.60
C GLU A 265 13.37 -4.22 -23.06
N ASN A 266 13.53 -3.02 -23.63
CA ASN A 266 14.03 -2.85 -25.00
C ASN A 266 15.51 -2.45 -25.08
N THR A 267 16.27 -2.68 -24.02
CA THR A 267 17.72 -2.42 -23.93
C THR A 267 18.47 -3.66 -23.45
N ASN A 268 19.79 -3.67 -23.62
CA ASN A 268 20.65 -4.76 -23.15
C ASN A 268 20.93 -4.71 -21.63
N ILE A 269 20.30 -3.80 -20.89
CA ILE A 269 20.56 -3.58 -19.46
C ILE A 269 20.22 -4.82 -18.63
N LEU A 270 19.12 -5.51 -18.95
CA LEU A 270 18.74 -6.73 -18.24
C LEU A 270 19.78 -7.84 -18.36
N THR A 271 20.30 -8.04 -19.57
CA THR A 271 21.35 -9.03 -19.84
C THR A 271 22.64 -8.64 -19.14
N SER A 272 23.02 -7.36 -19.22
CA SER A 272 24.21 -6.84 -18.54
C SER A 272 24.12 -6.98 -17.02
N PHE A 273 22.95 -6.74 -16.45
CA PHE A 273 22.67 -6.92 -15.02
C PHE A 273 22.77 -8.40 -14.60
N ALA A 274 22.17 -9.31 -15.38
CA ALA A 274 22.25 -10.74 -15.11
C ALA A 274 23.70 -11.23 -15.14
N ASN A 275 24.47 -10.86 -16.18
CA ASN A 275 25.88 -11.20 -16.33
C ASN A 275 26.73 -10.65 -15.17
N LEU A 276 26.43 -9.44 -14.67
CA LEU A 276 27.11 -8.87 -13.52
C LEU A 276 26.89 -9.71 -12.26
N LEU A 277 25.65 -10.15 -12.01
CA LEU A 277 25.32 -11.00 -10.85
C LEU A 277 26.06 -12.34 -10.94
N GLU A 278 26.08 -12.97 -12.12
CA GLU A 278 26.76 -14.23 -12.35
C GLU A 278 28.27 -14.11 -12.18
N ARG A 279 28.87 -13.07 -12.78
CA ARG A 279 30.32 -12.80 -12.70
C ARG A 279 30.80 -12.64 -11.26
N HIS A 280 29.98 -12.06 -10.39
CA HIS A 280 30.32 -11.84 -8.99
C HIS A 280 29.73 -12.88 -8.03
N ASN A 281 29.14 -13.96 -8.56
CA ASN A 281 28.49 -15.02 -7.79
C ASN A 281 27.47 -14.48 -6.75
N VAL A 282 26.75 -13.41 -7.10
CA VAL A 282 25.75 -12.81 -6.20
C VAL A 282 24.47 -13.66 -6.22
N PRO A 283 24.02 -14.20 -5.07
CA PRO A 283 22.77 -14.94 -4.99
C PRO A 283 21.60 -14.07 -5.49
N LYS A 284 20.81 -14.58 -6.44
CA LYS A 284 19.73 -13.83 -7.12
C LYS A 284 18.67 -13.27 -6.17
N ILE A 285 18.48 -13.91 -5.03
CA ILE A 285 17.56 -13.45 -3.97
C ILE A 285 18.01 -12.13 -3.34
N VAL A 286 19.31 -11.86 -3.28
CA VAL A 286 19.87 -10.66 -2.64
C VAL A 286 19.40 -9.36 -3.29
N PRO A 287 19.57 -9.13 -4.62
CA PRO A 287 19.05 -7.93 -5.25
C PRO A 287 17.52 -7.82 -5.19
N VAL A 288 16.80 -8.96 -5.21
CA VAL A 288 15.33 -8.99 -5.08
C VAL A 288 14.86 -8.45 -3.71
N ILE A 289 15.64 -8.61 -2.67
CA ILE A 289 15.35 -8.07 -1.34
C ILE A 289 15.89 -6.64 -1.21
N ILE A 290 17.18 -6.47 -1.46
CA ILE A 290 17.90 -5.25 -1.09
C ILE A 290 17.45 -4.04 -1.93
N PHE A 291 17.25 -4.18 -3.23
CA PHE A 291 16.93 -3.05 -4.09
C PHE A 291 15.57 -2.44 -3.76
N PRO A 292 14.44 -3.21 -3.76
CA PRO A 292 13.15 -2.63 -3.42
C PRO A 292 13.08 -2.12 -1.97
N MET A 293 13.71 -2.84 -1.03
CA MET A 293 13.72 -2.44 0.37
C MET A 293 14.48 -1.12 0.57
N THR A 294 15.65 -0.97 -0.04
CA THR A 294 16.47 0.25 0.10
C THR A 294 15.79 1.44 -0.56
N MET A 295 15.28 1.27 -1.79
CA MET A 295 14.61 2.35 -2.52
C MET A 295 13.32 2.79 -1.80
N ALA A 296 12.55 1.85 -1.29
CA ALA A 296 11.36 2.14 -0.50
C ALA A 296 11.70 2.79 0.85
N PHE A 297 12.79 2.38 1.49
CA PHE A 297 13.31 3.01 2.72
C PHE A 297 13.73 4.46 2.49
N LEU A 298 14.49 4.73 1.43
CA LEU A 298 15.00 6.07 1.12
C LEU A 298 13.89 7.04 0.69
N THR A 299 12.89 6.54 -0.04
CA THR A 299 11.77 7.38 -0.52
C THR A 299 10.62 7.49 0.48
N GLY A 300 10.44 6.48 1.34
CA GLY A 300 9.27 6.34 2.22
C GLY A 300 7.99 5.97 1.47
N ILE A 301 8.09 5.43 0.25
CA ILE A 301 6.96 5.18 -0.67
C ILE A 301 7.11 3.81 -1.33
N THR A 302 6.15 2.90 -1.11
CA THR A 302 6.17 1.53 -1.64
C THR A 302 6.18 1.50 -3.18
N SER A 303 5.34 2.33 -3.81
CA SER A 303 5.27 2.41 -5.28
C SER A 303 6.56 2.92 -5.93
N ALA A 304 7.30 3.77 -5.24
CA ALA A 304 8.61 4.22 -5.70
C ALA A 304 9.65 3.10 -5.57
N GLY A 305 9.65 2.39 -4.44
CA GLY A 305 10.55 1.27 -4.22
C GLY A 305 10.40 0.19 -5.28
N ILE A 306 9.18 -0.32 -5.48
CA ILE A 306 8.92 -1.38 -6.46
C ILE A 306 9.02 -0.86 -7.90
N GLY A 307 8.52 0.35 -8.17
CA GLY A 307 8.49 0.93 -9.51
C GLY A 307 9.88 1.20 -10.09
N SER A 308 10.83 1.65 -9.27
CA SER A 308 12.20 1.91 -9.73
C SER A 308 13.07 0.65 -9.86
N THR A 309 12.70 -0.45 -9.21
CA THR A 309 13.56 -1.64 -9.12
C THR A 309 13.02 -2.86 -9.87
N ALA A 310 11.70 -3.07 -9.87
CA ALA A 310 11.10 -4.24 -10.51
C ALA A 310 11.38 -4.35 -12.01
N PRO A 311 11.46 -3.26 -12.82
CA PRO A 311 11.85 -3.38 -14.22
C PRO A 311 13.24 -4.02 -14.40
N ILE A 312 14.21 -3.66 -13.56
CA ILE A 312 15.56 -4.23 -13.58
C ILE A 312 15.55 -5.68 -13.07
N LEU A 313 14.73 -5.97 -12.07
CA LEU A 313 14.61 -7.31 -11.47
C LEU A 313 13.76 -8.27 -12.31
N SER A 314 13.09 -7.80 -13.37
CA SER A 314 12.17 -8.61 -14.19
C SER A 314 12.82 -9.87 -14.78
N ILE A 315 14.10 -9.81 -15.12
CA ILE A 315 14.86 -10.98 -15.61
C ILE A 315 14.99 -12.07 -14.53
N LEU A 316 15.01 -11.70 -13.24
CA LEU A 316 15.06 -12.64 -12.12
C LEU A 316 13.67 -13.20 -11.82
N PHE A 317 12.60 -12.45 -12.10
CA PHE A 317 11.22 -12.90 -11.88
C PHE A 317 10.83 -14.09 -12.74
N ILE A 318 11.42 -14.20 -13.94
CA ILE A 318 11.22 -15.34 -14.83
C ILE A 318 11.84 -16.62 -14.25
N GLN A 319 12.90 -16.49 -13.45
CA GLN A 319 13.66 -17.62 -12.92
C GLN A 319 13.03 -18.21 -11.64
N ASN A 320 12.28 -17.40 -10.90
CA ASN A 320 11.56 -17.84 -9.70
C ASN A 320 10.26 -17.07 -9.55
N SER A 321 9.15 -17.78 -9.62
CA SER A 321 7.79 -17.22 -9.55
C SER A 321 7.46 -16.56 -8.20
N ALA A 322 8.23 -16.78 -7.13
CA ALA A 322 8.05 -16.15 -5.83
C ALA A 322 8.78 -14.80 -5.72
N PHE A 323 9.76 -14.52 -6.58
CA PHE A 323 10.55 -13.28 -6.53
C PHE A 323 9.74 -11.99 -6.68
N PRO A 324 8.70 -11.91 -7.54
CA PRO A 324 7.85 -10.72 -7.61
C PRO A 324 7.20 -10.38 -6.26
N TYR A 325 6.71 -11.40 -5.56
CA TYR A 325 6.09 -11.22 -4.24
C TYR A 325 7.12 -10.83 -3.20
N LEU A 326 8.30 -11.48 -3.20
CA LEU A 326 9.40 -11.14 -2.31
C LEU A 326 9.85 -9.69 -2.49
N ALA A 327 10.00 -9.22 -3.73
CA ALA A 327 10.37 -7.85 -4.04
C ALA A 327 9.32 -6.85 -3.50
N TYR A 328 8.04 -7.15 -3.67
CA TYR A 328 6.95 -6.33 -3.17
C TYR A 328 6.93 -6.28 -1.63
N ILE A 329 7.04 -7.42 -0.95
CA ILE A 329 7.10 -7.49 0.51
C ILE A 329 8.35 -6.75 1.03
N SER A 330 9.48 -6.85 0.34
CA SER A 330 10.71 -6.12 0.68
C SER A 330 10.53 -4.60 0.56
N ALA A 331 9.82 -4.12 -0.47
CA ALA A 331 9.48 -2.71 -0.60
C ALA A 331 8.58 -2.23 0.56
N ILE A 332 7.54 -2.99 0.93
CA ILE A 332 6.69 -2.66 2.10
C ILE A 332 7.54 -2.66 3.38
N SER A 333 8.40 -3.67 3.57
CA SER A 333 9.29 -3.75 4.73
C SER A 333 10.19 -2.52 4.85
N GLY A 334 10.74 -2.06 3.72
CA GLY A 334 11.52 -0.82 3.65
C GLY A 334 10.72 0.42 4.06
N VAL A 335 9.50 0.56 3.58
CA VAL A 335 8.61 1.68 3.94
C VAL A 335 8.25 1.66 5.41
N LEU A 336 7.90 0.49 5.95
CA LEU A 336 7.46 0.36 7.34
C LEU A 336 8.54 0.76 8.36
N ILE A 337 9.81 0.67 8.01
CA ILE A 337 10.92 1.10 8.86
C ILE A 337 11.53 2.44 8.43
N SER A 338 11.02 3.06 7.37
CA SER A 338 11.58 4.28 6.80
C SER A 338 11.34 5.50 7.67
N PRO A 339 12.39 6.25 8.07
CA PRO A 339 12.24 7.53 8.75
C PRO A 339 11.71 8.63 7.81
N PHE A 340 11.58 8.35 6.52
CA PHE A 340 11.01 9.26 5.53
C PHE A 340 9.53 8.97 5.24
N HIS A 341 8.99 7.87 5.78
CA HIS A 341 7.58 7.53 5.59
C HIS A 341 6.66 8.46 6.38
N LEU A 342 5.77 9.16 5.65
CA LEU A 342 4.91 10.20 6.22
C LEU A 342 4.04 9.69 7.39
N CYS A 343 3.47 8.48 7.26
CA CYS A 343 2.63 7.93 8.33
C CYS A 343 3.45 7.64 9.60
N LEU A 344 4.70 7.17 9.46
CA LEU A 344 5.58 6.91 10.60
C LEU A 344 5.93 8.22 11.32
N ILE A 345 6.39 9.23 10.56
CA ILE A 345 6.81 10.51 11.14
C ILE A 345 5.65 11.21 11.83
N THR A 346 4.52 11.37 11.13
CA THR A 346 3.37 12.10 11.68
C THR A 346 2.78 11.40 12.90
N THR A 347 2.72 10.07 12.89
CA THR A 347 2.24 9.31 14.06
C THR A 347 3.22 9.38 15.22
N LYS A 348 4.55 9.26 14.95
CA LYS A 348 5.59 9.43 15.97
C LYS A 348 5.52 10.81 16.64
N GLU A 349 5.39 11.87 15.85
CA GLU A 349 5.28 13.24 16.35
C GLU A 349 4.00 13.44 17.18
N TYR A 350 2.86 12.89 16.74
CA TYR A 350 1.60 12.95 17.49
C TYR A 350 1.75 12.37 18.91
N TYR A 351 2.38 11.18 19.02
CA TYR A 351 2.56 10.51 20.33
C TYR A 351 3.77 11.05 21.10
N LYS A 352 4.60 11.91 20.48
CA LYS A 352 5.82 12.49 21.08
C LYS A 352 6.75 11.39 21.61
N ILE A 353 7.05 10.39 20.78
CA ILE A 353 7.97 9.29 21.12
C ILE A 353 9.27 9.39 20.33
N SER A 354 10.32 8.74 20.82
CA SER A 354 11.63 8.69 20.17
C SER A 354 11.67 7.68 19.00
N PHE A 355 12.60 7.81 18.08
CA PHE A 355 12.86 6.78 17.07
C PHE A 355 13.27 5.45 17.69
N LYS A 356 13.95 5.46 18.85
CA LYS A 356 14.25 4.25 19.61
C LYS A 356 12.98 3.50 20.02
N ASP A 357 11.95 4.20 20.46
CA ASP A 357 10.65 3.61 20.81
C ASP A 357 9.96 3.04 19.57
N VAL A 358 9.97 3.77 18.45
CA VAL A 358 9.42 3.31 17.16
C VAL A 358 10.08 2.00 16.76
N TYR A 359 11.40 1.99 16.61
CA TYR A 359 12.12 0.80 16.13
C TYR A 359 12.07 -0.35 17.11
N SER A 360 12.01 -0.09 18.43
CA SER A 360 11.83 -1.16 19.43
C SER A 360 10.51 -1.93 19.29
N THR A 361 9.54 -1.39 18.58
CA THR A 361 8.22 -2.01 18.38
C THR A 361 8.00 -2.51 16.96
N VAL A 362 8.55 -1.84 15.94
CA VAL A 362 8.26 -2.10 14.52
C VAL A 362 9.24 -3.10 13.89
N LEU A 363 10.53 -3.10 14.28
CA LEU A 363 11.55 -3.90 13.59
C LEU A 363 11.27 -5.39 13.63
N LEU A 364 10.99 -5.94 14.81
CA LEU A 364 10.75 -7.39 14.94
C LEU A 364 9.57 -7.87 14.08
N PRO A 365 8.38 -7.26 14.13
CA PRO A 365 7.28 -7.60 13.24
C PRO A 365 7.63 -7.54 11.75
N VAL A 366 8.33 -6.50 11.32
CA VAL A 366 8.74 -6.34 9.91
C VAL A 366 9.71 -7.44 9.49
N PHE A 367 10.72 -7.75 10.32
CA PHE A 367 11.67 -8.81 10.01
C PHE A 367 11.04 -10.20 10.02
N LEU A 368 10.01 -10.44 10.84
CA LEU A 368 9.27 -11.71 10.81
C LEU A 368 8.52 -11.87 9.48
N ILE A 369 7.85 -10.82 8.99
CA ILE A 369 7.17 -10.85 7.68
C ILE A 369 8.18 -11.04 6.56
N GLN A 370 9.29 -10.31 6.59
CA GLN A 370 10.36 -10.44 5.61
C GLN A 370 10.96 -11.85 5.61
N GLY A 371 11.16 -12.45 6.79
CA GLY A 371 11.65 -13.83 6.95
C GLY A 371 10.71 -14.84 6.30
N VAL A 372 9.39 -14.70 6.52
CA VAL A 372 8.39 -15.57 5.86
C VAL A 372 8.44 -15.42 4.34
N ALA A 373 8.62 -14.19 3.84
CA ALA A 373 8.74 -13.96 2.40
C ALA A 373 10.00 -14.58 1.80
N ILE A 374 11.11 -14.53 2.53
CA ILE A 374 12.38 -15.17 2.12
C ILE A 374 12.22 -16.69 2.10
N ILE A 375 11.68 -17.28 3.18
CA ILE A 375 11.46 -18.74 3.27
C ILE A 375 10.60 -19.22 2.10
N ARG A 376 9.49 -18.52 1.81
CA ARG A 376 8.61 -18.88 0.68
C ARG A 376 9.32 -18.77 -0.68
N ALA A 377 10.28 -17.89 -0.82
CA ALA A 377 11.04 -17.74 -2.07
C ALA A 377 12.18 -18.76 -2.23
N LEU A 378 12.57 -19.44 -1.15
CA LEU A 378 13.59 -20.48 -1.14
C LEU A 378 12.99 -21.89 -1.28
N LEU A 379 11.70 -22.07 -0.96
CA LEU A 379 10.93 -23.31 -1.15
C LEU A 379 10.39 -23.41 -2.57
#